data_78fdb9fcfc8852b8ebfe5ae4ea25172e
#
_entry.id   78fdb9fcfc8852b8ebfe5ae4ea25172e
#
_cell.length_a   1.000
_cell.length_b   1.000
_cell.length_c   1.000
_cell.angle_alpha   90.00
_cell.angle_beta   90.00
_cell.angle_gamma   90.00
#
_symmetry.space_group_name_H-M   'P 1'
#
loop_
_entity.id
_entity.type
_entity.pdbx_description
1 polymer ?
#
loop_
_entity_poly.entity_id
_entity_poly.type
_entity_poly.pdbx_seq_one_letter_code
_entity_poly.pdbx_strand_id
1 'polypeptide(L)' 'MHMLHEVRFQSLFREGCALSFPCDGQGHVDLSTLSPVALDNYLFARATVGREYAPPAITHTQDDTPDA' A
#
# COMPACT_ATOMS: atom_id res chain seq x y z
N MET A 1 -0.95 -21.34 3.86
CA MET A 1 -1.81 -20.18 3.81
C MET A 1 -1.11 -18.98 4.41
N HIS A 2 -1.05 -17.94 3.67
CA HIS A 2 -0.36 -16.74 4.10
C HIS A 2 -1.29 -15.58 4.08
N MET A 3 -1.14 -14.74 5.07
CA MET A 3 -1.89 -13.51 5.16
C MET A 3 -0.96 -12.39 4.80
N LEU A 4 -1.26 -11.70 3.73
CA LEU A 4 -0.46 -10.56 3.28
C LEU A 4 -1.11 -9.29 3.75
N HIS A 5 -0.29 -8.35 4.15
CA HIS A 5 -0.76 -7.04 4.56
C HIS A 5 -0.19 -6.01 3.61
N GLU A 6 -1.01 -5.06 3.24
CA GLU A 6 -0.59 -3.97 2.37
C GLU A 6 -1.13 -2.67 2.92
N VAL A 7 -0.33 -1.64 2.78
CA VAL A 7 -0.80 -0.29 3.01
C VAL A 7 -1.18 0.28 1.65
N ARG A 8 -2.36 0.86 1.56
CA ARG A 8 -2.91 1.31 0.28
C ARG A 8 -3.24 2.78 0.37
N PHE A 9 -2.73 3.54 -0.59
CA PHE A 9 -2.99 4.97 -0.72
C PHE A 9 -3.89 5.16 -1.92
N GLN A 10 -5.12 5.60 -1.70
CA GLN A 10 -6.07 5.83 -2.79
C GLN A 10 -5.86 7.23 -3.32
N SER A 11 -5.81 7.37 -4.64
CA SER A 11 -5.69 8.68 -5.25
C SER A 11 -6.95 9.51 -4.98
N LEU A 12 -6.78 10.79 -4.69
CA LEU A 12 -7.89 11.70 -4.48
C LEU A 12 -8.45 12.24 -5.78
N PHE A 13 -7.70 12.12 -6.86
CA PHE A 13 -8.09 12.74 -8.13
C PHE A 13 -8.40 11.73 -9.23
N ARG A 14 -7.92 10.51 -9.10
CA ARG A 14 -8.12 9.51 -10.13
C ARG A 14 -8.80 8.30 -9.53
N GLU A 15 -10.07 8.15 -9.80
CA GLU A 15 -10.77 6.98 -9.33
C GLU A 15 -10.13 5.73 -9.89
N GLY A 16 -10.05 4.72 -9.07
CA GLY A 16 -9.47 3.47 -9.48
C GLY A 16 -7.96 3.42 -9.42
N CYS A 17 -7.31 4.53 -9.13
CA CYS A 17 -5.86 4.55 -9.00
C CYS A 17 -5.47 4.54 -7.54
N ALA A 18 -4.53 3.68 -7.21
CA ALA A 18 -4.04 3.56 -5.84
C ALA A 18 -2.63 3.03 -5.88
N LEU A 19 -1.88 3.32 -4.83
CA LEU A 19 -0.55 2.75 -4.63
C LEU A 19 -0.63 1.83 -3.44
N SER A 20 -0.07 0.63 -3.58
CA SER A 20 -0.07 -0.35 -2.50
C SER A 20 1.35 -0.82 -2.27
N PHE A 21 1.69 -1.04 -1.01
CA PHE A 21 3.02 -1.47 -0.63
C PHE A 21 2.91 -2.55 0.44
N PRO A 22 3.75 -3.58 0.39
CA PRO A 22 3.69 -4.63 1.41
C PRO A 22 4.08 -4.05 2.77
N CYS A 23 3.40 -4.50 3.80
CA CYS A 23 3.68 -4.04 5.15
C CYS A 23 3.45 -5.18 6.13
N ASP A 24 3.80 -4.95 7.39
CA ASP A 24 3.47 -5.91 8.44
C ASP A 24 2.06 -5.66 8.95
N GLY A 25 1.67 -6.42 9.96
CA GLY A 25 0.31 -6.30 10.49
C GLY A 25 0.02 -4.98 11.16
N GLN A 26 1.04 -4.19 11.43
CA GLN A 26 0.88 -2.87 12.04
C GLN A 26 1.00 -1.74 11.04
N GLY A 27 1.19 -2.08 9.76
CA GLY A 27 1.26 -1.06 8.74
C GLY A 27 2.65 -0.52 8.47
N HIS A 28 3.68 -1.16 9.00
CA HIS A 28 5.05 -0.72 8.80
C HIS A 28 5.59 -1.31 7.50
N VAL A 29 6.02 -0.44 6.59
CA VAL A 29 6.59 -0.87 5.32
C VAL A 29 8.10 -0.99 5.50
N ASP A 30 8.64 -2.15 5.08
CA ASP A 30 10.08 -2.34 5.11
C ASP A 30 10.67 -1.74 3.85
N LEU A 31 11.26 -0.57 4.00
CA LEU A 31 11.74 0.19 2.85
C LEU A 31 12.86 -0.52 2.12
N SER A 32 13.58 -1.39 2.82
CA SER A 32 14.69 -2.10 2.19
C SER A 32 14.22 -3.14 1.18
N THR A 33 12.96 -3.51 1.21
CA THR A 33 12.44 -4.49 0.26
C THR A 33 11.84 -3.85 -0.97
N LEU A 34 11.77 -2.52 -1.02
CA LEU A 34 11.18 -1.82 -2.15
C LEU A 34 12.22 -1.55 -3.21
N SER A 35 11.80 -1.66 -4.48
CA SER A 35 12.65 -1.21 -5.58
C SER A 35 12.81 0.30 -5.49
N PRO A 36 13.81 0.88 -6.18
CA PRO A 36 13.96 2.34 -6.17
C PRO A 36 12.71 3.07 -6.62
N VAL A 37 12.02 2.55 -7.63
CA VAL A 37 10.79 3.19 -8.12
C VAL A 37 9.70 3.10 -7.08
N ALA A 38 9.55 1.92 -6.46
CA ALA A 38 8.52 1.74 -5.43
C ALA A 38 8.80 2.61 -4.23
N LEU A 39 10.08 2.75 -3.85
CA LEU A 39 10.45 3.59 -2.73
C LEU A 39 10.09 5.05 -3.01
N ASP A 40 10.39 5.54 -4.20
CA ASP A 40 10.05 6.90 -4.57
C ASP A 40 8.54 7.10 -4.51
N ASN A 41 7.78 6.15 -5.01
CA ASN A 41 6.32 6.25 -4.98
C ASN A 41 5.79 6.26 -3.56
N TYR A 42 6.36 5.43 -2.70
CA TYR A 42 5.94 5.37 -1.32
C TYR A 42 6.20 6.69 -0.60
N LEU A 43 7.39 7.25 -0.78
CA LEU A 43 7.73 8.51 -0.14
C LEU A 43 6.86 9.65 -0.66
N PHE A 44 6.58 9.64 -1.97
CA PHE A 44 5.69 10.64 -2.54
C PHE A 44 4.29 10.53 -1.98
N ALA A 45 3.76 9.31 -1.89
CA ALA A 45 2.42 9.11 -1.37
C ALA A 45 2.32 9.60 0.07
N ARG A 46 3.31 9.28 0.89
CA ARG A 46 3.29 9.71 2.28
C ARG A 46 3.39 11.22 2.41
N ALA A 47 4.19 11.84 1.56
CA ALA A 47 4.39 13.29 1.65
C ALA A 47 3.16 14.05 1.16
N THR A 48 2.29 13.42 0.37
CA THR A 48 1.16 14.12 -0.25
C THR A 48 -0.19 13.63 0.26
N VAL A 49 -0.20 12.93 1.40
CA VAL A 49 -1.46 12.52 2.02
C VAL A 49 -2.29 13.77 2.33
N GLY A 50 -3.55 13.73 1.94
CA GLY A 50 -4.45 14.86 2.11
C GLY A 50 -4.46 15.80 0.92
N ARG A 51 -3.50 15.69 0.01
CA ARG A 51 -3.44 16.54 -1.17
C ARG A 51 -3.57 15.75 -2.47
N GLU A 52 -2.80 14.67 -2.58
CA GLU A 52 -2.84 13.79 -3.75
C GLU A 52 -3.43 12.45 -3.43
N TYR A 53 -3.23 11.98 -2.22
CA TYR A 53 -3.69 10.67 -1.79
C TYR A 53 -4.44 10.77 -0.49
N ALA A 54 -5.41 9.87 -0.33
CA ALA A 54 -6.12 9.72 0.94
C ALA A 54 -5.18 9.09 1.96
N PRO A 55 -5.48 9.24 3.25
CA PRO A 55 -4.70 8.56 4.27
C PRO A 55 -4.66 7.06 4.00
N PRO A 56 -3.53 6.41 4.28
CA PRO A 56 -3.39 4.99 3.93
C PRO A 56 -4.29 4.11 4.79
N ALA A 57 -4.71 3.01 4.18
CA ALA A 57 -5.47 1.98 4.88
C ALA A 57 -4.69 0.70 4.80
N ILE A 58 -4.74 -0.12 5.84
CA ILE A 58 -4.11 -1.41 5.86
C ILE A 58 -5.13 -2.42 5.39
N THR A 59 -4.76 -3.21 4.40
CA THR A 59 -5.62 -4.25 3.88
C THR A 59 -4.95 -5.59 4.08
N HIS A 60 -5.76 -6.64 4.09
CA HIS A 60 -5.28 -8.00 4.26
C HIS A 60 -5.66 -8.79 3.02
N THR A 61 -4.70 -9.55 2.54
CA THR A 61 -4.94 -10.38 1.38
C THR A 61 -4.38 -11.75 1.69
N GLN A 62 -5.16 -12.78 1.41
CA GLN A 62 -4.68 -14.14 1.53
C GLN A 62 -4.13 -14.55 0.17
N ASP A 63 -3.00 -15.26 0.21
CA ASP A 63 -2.39 -15.63 -1.04
C ASP A 63 -3.01 -16.91 -1.62
N ASP A 64 -3.81 -17.66 -0.86
CA ASP A 64 -4.53 -18.77 -1.43
C ASP A 64 -5.96 -18.34 -1.63
N THR A 65 -6.54 -18.76 -2.70
CA THR A 65 -7.87 -18.39 -3.05
C THR A 65 -8.81 -19.05 -2.16
N PRO A 66 -9.74 -18.36 -1.70
CA PRO A 66 -10.73 -19.01 -0.87
C PRO A 66 -11.57 -19.78 -1.75
N ASP A 67 -11.66 -20.09 -2.44
CA ASP A 67 -12.40 -20.82 -3.02
C ASP A 67 -13.34 -21.16 -2.69
N ALA A 68 -13.39 -20.96 -2.41
CA ALA A 68 -14.14 -21.37 -2.02
C ALA A 68 -14.96 -21.54 -2.17
#